data_5c171eaf7f40c84dfa3939933bb15702
#
_entry.id   5c171eaf7f40c84dfa3939933bb15702
#
_cell.length_a   1.000
_cell.length_b   1.000
_cell.length_c   1.000
_cell.angle_alpha   90.00
_cell.angle_beta   90.00
_cell.angle_gamma   90.00
#
_symmetry.space_group_name_H-M   'P 1'
#
loop_
_entity.id
_entity.type
_entity.pdbx_description
1 polymer ?
#
loop_
_entity_poly.entity_id
_entity_poly.type
_entity_poly.pdbx_seq_one_letter_code
_entity_poly.pdbx_strand_id
1 'polypeptide(L)' 'MFTEEGTCDWCKKPALITRHDYLDGKHHNSCQSCYDMAKIDVRLFNQGELQMRERMSQRAS' A
#
# COMPACT_ATOMS: atom_id res chain seq x y z
N MET A 1 0.88 -3.67 -15.78
CA MET A 1 0.96 -3.26 -14.38
C MET A 1 1.59 -1.88 -14.22
N PHE A 2 2.76 -1.61 -14.80
CA PHE A 2 3.41 -0.29 -14.77
C PHE A 2 3.11 0.44 -16.07
N THR A 3 1.88 0.92 -16.21
CA THR A 3 1.40 1.52 -17.45
C THR A 3 1.12 3.02 -17.33
N GLU A 4 1.10 3.57 -16.12
CA GLU A 4 0.85 4.99 -15.91
C GLU A 4 2.16 5.72 -15.61
N GLU A 5 2.32 6.90 -16.19
CA GLU A 5 3.42 7.78 -15.85
C GLU A 5 3.05 8.56 -14.59
N GLY A 6 3.99 8.64 -13.64
CA GLY A 6 3.75 9.37 -12.42
C GLY A 6 5.02 9.43 -11.58
N THR A 7 4.85 9.74 -10.29
CA THR A 7 5.96 9.83 -9.35
C THR A 7 5.87 8.71 -8.33
N CYS A 8 6.96 7.95 -8.17
CA CYS A 8 7.04 6.93 -7.13
C CYS A 8 7.01 7.59 -5.75
N ASP A 9 6.14 7.07 -4.85
CA ASP A 9 6.02 7.60 -3.50
C ASP A 9 7.18 7.18 -2.59
N TRP A 10 7.96 6.19 -3.00
CA TRP A 10 9.10 5.71 -2.21
C TRP A 10 10.41 6.38 -2.59
N CYS A 11 10.74 6.42 -3.88
CA CYS A 11 12.00 7.03 -4.32
C CYS A 11 11.83 8.47 -4.81
N LYS A 12 10.60 8.95 -4.97
CA LYS A 12 10.26 10.31 -5.38
C LYS A 12 10.78 10.69 -6.77
N LYS A 13 10.96 9.68 -7.63
CA LYS A 13 11.41 9.91 -9.00
C LYS A 13 10.29 9.67 -10.00
N PRO A 14 10.26 10.41 -11.11
CA PRO A 14 9.29 10.14 -12.17
C PRO A 14 9.60 8.80 -12.84
N ALA A 15 8.57 7.99 -13.02
CA ALA A 15 8.70 6.66 -13.62
C ALA A 15 7.32 6.12 -13.99
N LEU A 16 7.30 4.97 -14.65
CA LEU A 16 6.06 4.23 -14.81
C LEU A 16 5.72 3.57 -13.47
N ILE A 17 4.50 3.78 -13.01
CA ILE A 17 4.07 3.40 -11.66
C ILE A 17 2.91 2.42 -11.69
N THR A 18 2.72 1.72 -10.58
CA THR A 18 1.51 0.97 -10.29
C THR A 18 0.93 1.44 -8.96
N ARG A 19 -0.38 1.36 -8.84
CA ARG A 19 -1.11 1.83 -7.67
C ARG A 19 -1.25 0.72 -6.63
N HIS A 20 -1.07 1.08 -5.38
CA HIS A 20 -1.31 0.21 -4.22
C HIS A 20 -2.41 0.82 -3.36
N ASP A 21 -3.48 0.05 -3.12
CA ASP A 21 -4.60 0.51 -2.29
C ASP A 21 -4.46 -0.04 -0.88
N TYR A 22 -4.66 0.83 0.09
CA TYR A 22 -4.61 0.50 1.51
C TYR A 22 -6.02 0.37 2.07
N LEU A 23 -6.17 -0.43 3.11
CA LEU A 23 -7.48 -0.67 3.72
C LEU A 23 -8.09 0.56 4.38
N ASP A 24 -7.28 1.58 4.67
CA ASP A 24 -7.77 2.83 5.26
C ASP A 24 -8.36 3.79 4.22
N GLY A 25 -8.39 3.39 2.96
CA GLY A 25 -8.92 4.21 1.86
C GLY A 25 -7.87 5.05 1.16
N LYS A 26 -6.63 5.00 1.61
CA LYS A 26 -5.53 5.71 0.96
C LYS A 26 -4.87 4.86 -0.12
N HIS A 27 -4.07 5.49 -0.95
CA HIS A 27 -3.31 4.78 -1.97
C HIS A 27 -1.95 5.44 -2.17
N HIS A 28 -0.99 4.65 -2.63
CA HIS A 28 0.35 5.11 -2.97
C HIS A 28 0.80 4.44 -4.26
N ASN A 29 1.74 5.08 -4.95
CA ASN A 29 2.23 4.59 -6.22
C ASN A 29 3.69 4.19 -6.09
N SER A 30 4.08 3.09 -6.74
CA SER A 30 5.45 2.62 -6.74
C SER A 30 5.95 2.38 -8.15
N CYS A 31 7.24 2.68 -8.40
CA CYS A 31 7.89 2.31 -9.63
C CYS A 31 8.34 0.85 -9.55
N GLN A 32 8.82 0.31 -10.67
CA GLN A 32 9.24 -1.09 -10.73
C GLN A 32 10.37 -1.39 -9.74
N SER A 33 11.30 -0.46 -9.56
CA SER A 33 12.43 -0.63 -8.64
C SER A 33 11.99 -0.71 -7.18
N CYS A 34 10.92 -0.02 -6.81
CA CYS A 34 10.41 0.01 -5.44
C CYS A 34 9.25 -0.95 -5.23
N TYR A 35 8.82 -1.66 -6.26
CA TYR A 35 7.60 -2.47 -6.23
C TYR A 35 7.62 -3.52 -5.13
N ASP A 36 8.71 -4.28 -5.02
CA ASP A 36 8.82 -5.35 -4.02
C ASP A 36 8.74 -4.80 -2.60
N MET A 37 9.44 -3.70 -2.35
CA MET A 37 9.41 -3.03 -1.04
C MET A 37 8.02 -2.47 -0.74
N ALA A 38 7.40 -1.85 -1.73
CA ALA A 38 6.06 -1.30 -1.59
C ALA A 38 5.04 -2.39 -1.30
N LYS A 39 5.15 -3.52 -1.96
CA LYS A 39 4.26 -4.66 -1.77
C LYS A 39 4.31 -5.18 -0.34
N ILE A 40 5.50 -5.29 0.23
CA ILE A 40 5.69 -5.73 1.61
C ILE A 40 5.10 -4.70 2.57
N ASP A 41 5.35 -3.43 2.32
CA ASP A 41 4.84 -2.34 3.16
C ASP A 41 3.31 -2.33 3.21
N VAL A 42 2.67 -2.45 2.06
CA VAL A 42 1.21 -2.52 1.95
C VAL A 42 0.68 -3.73 2.72
N ARG A 43 1.31 -4.88 2.57
CA ARG A 43 0.90 -6.10 3.26
C ARG A 43 0.95 -5.93 4.77
N LEU A 44 2.06 -5.39 5.29
CA LEU A 44 2.23 -5.20 6.73
C LEU A 44 1.21 -4.22 7.28
N PHE A 45 0.96 -3.14 6.57
CA PHE A 45 -0.05 -2.16 6.95
C PHE A 45 -1.43 -2.79 7.02
N ASN A 46 -1.82 -3.52 5.96
CA ASN A 46 -3.14 -4.13 5.88
C ASN A 46 -3.34 -5.22 6.95
N GLN A 47 -2.29 -5.98 7.27
CA GLN A 47 -2.35 -6.96 8.35
C GLN A 47 -2.61 -6.30 9.70
N GLY A 48 -1.93 -5.20 9.99
CA GLY A 48 -2.14 -4.44 11.21
C GLY A 48 -3.57 -3.91 11.30
N GLU A 49 -4.07 -3.39 10.19
CA GLU A 49 -5.44 -2.86 10.13
C GLU A 49 -6.47 -3.97 10.37
N LEU A 50 -6.29 -5.13 9.76
CA LEU A 50 -7.20 -6.26 9.96
C LEU A 50 -7.18 -6.75 11.41
N GLN A 51 -6.02 -6.80 12.04
CA GLN A 51 -5.90 -7.20 13.44
C GLN A 51 -6.62 -6.22 14.36
N MET A 52 -6.51 -4.92 14.08
CA MET A 52 -7.24 -3.91 14.86
C MET A 52 -8.74 -4.08 14.71
N ARG A 53 -9.22 -4.33 13.50
CA ARG A 53 -10.65 -4.54 13.25
C ARG A 53 -11.17 -5.77 13.97
N GLU A 54 -10.40 -6.86 14.00
CA GLU A 54 -10.76 -8.06 14.75
C GLU A 54 -10.88 -7.78 16.23
N ARG A 55 -9.94 -7.07 16.81
CA ARG A 55 -9.98 -6.71 18.24
C ARG A 55 -11.20 -5.86 18.56
N MET A 56 -11.50 -4.88 17.72
CA MET A 56 -12.68 -4.03 17.92
C MET A 56 -13.97 -4.84 17.82
N SER A 57 -14.04 -5.77 16.88
CA SER A 57 -15.18 -6.66 16.72
C SER A 57 -15.37 -7.55 17.92
N GLN A 58 -14.30 -8.11 18.47
CA GLN A 58 -14.36 -8.95 19.67
C GLN A 58 -14.81 -8.18 20.91
N ARG A 59 -14.42 -6.91 21.01
CA ARG A 59 -14.85 -6.07 22.12
C ARG A 59 -16.32 -5.71 22.04
N ALA A 60 -16.85 -5.58 20.84
CA ALA A 60 -18.24 -5.24 20.63
C ALA A 60 -19.18 -6.39 20.94
N SER A 61 -18.67 -7.59 20.99
CA SER A 61 -19.45 -8.77 21.34
C SER A 61 -19.30 -9.10 22.81
#